data_7160670a994d2d978fdfab56fffe863a
#
_entry.id   7160670a994d2d978fdfab56fffe863a
#
_cell.length_a   1.000
_cell.length_b   1.000
_cell.length_c   1.000
_cell.angle_alpha   90.00
_cell.angle_beta   90.00
_cell.angle_gamma   90.00
#
_symmetry.space_group_name_H-M   'P 1'
#
loop_
_entity.id
_entity.type
_entity.pdbx_description
1 polymer ?
#
loop_
_entity_poly.entity_id
_entity_poly.type
_entity_poly.pdbx_seq_one_letter_code
_entity_poly.pdbx_strand_id
1 'polypeptide(L)'
;MRRLNVQFSQIEECIRTALFAVDSLPRNPPLAHGELLLLQLVKSDAERLGKLDRRIEFALVFDSVRRDLTGNESRAHWPKAGKTWKYILQCSETLPAIPFSLERLPLSRDYAGQTNAQYIDPKDEALIRPYLKGGLVAESLAALAGVVPLLRAIKNYDIVARLSPRRVIAVREHSRRAADPWLTDALKSLYDHKCQVCTNDFRPRYGVAYADTRFLAPPSSPEDVVSKNLVVVCPNHRAIIGAAGAEFDASSLAFVYPNGLSEKLLLRDHLLD
;
A
#
# COMPACT_ATOMS: atom_id res chain seq x y z
N MET A 1 17.12 -6.21 -5.89
CA MET A 1 16.42 -5.20 -5.06
C MET A 1 17.39 -4.12 -4.61
N ARG A 2 16.94 -2.89 -4.43
CA ARG A 2 17.80 -1.77 -4.05
C ARG A 2 17.07 -0.81 -3.10
N ARG A 3 17.77 -0.33 -2.07
CA ARG A 3 17.29 0.76 -1.22
C ARG A 3 17.70 2.10 -1.83
N LEU A 4 16.78 3.06 -1.88
CA LEU A 4 16.99 4.45 -2.29
C LEU A 4 16.65 5.41 -1.15
N ASN A 5 17.50 6.39 -0.89
CA ASN A 5 17.17 7.49 0.00
C ASN A 5 16.30 8.52 -0.73
N VAL A 6 15.16 8.85 -0.15
CA VAL A 6 14.21 9.84 -0.69
C VAL A 6 14.01 10.98 0.30
N GLN A 7 13.96 12.21 -0.20
CA GLN A 7 13.56 13.38 0.60
C GLN A 7 12.04 13.39 0.79
N PHE A 8 11.56 13.86 1.93
CA PHE A 8 10.14 13.94 2.22
C PHE A 8 9.37 14.76 1.17
N SER A 9 9.97 15.86 0.69
CA SER A 9 9.38 16.70 -0.37
C SER A 9 9.22 16.01 -1.73
N GLN A 10 9.87 14.87 -1.94
CA GLN A 10 9.82 14.13 -3.20
C GLN A 10 8.90 12.90 -3.15
N ILE A 11 8.68 12.35 -1.95
CA ILE A 11 8.05 11.03 -1.80
C ILE A 11 6.63 10.98 -2.37
N GLU A 12 5.85 12.05 -2.19
CA GLU A 12 4.47 12.14 -2.68
C GLU A 12 4.42 12.09 -4.22
N GLU A 13 5.30 12.86 -4.87
CA GLU A 13 5.41 12.85 -6.33
C GLU A 13 5.94 11.50 -6.84
N CYS A 14 6.92 10.90 -6.16
CA CYS A 14 7.41 9.56 -6.50
C CYS A 14 6.30 8.50 -6.45
N ILE A 15 5.43 8.56 -5.45
CA ILE A 15 4.29 7.64 -5.32
C ILE A 15 3.27 7.89 -6.44
N ARG A 16 2.93 9.14 -6.71
CA ARG A 16 1.92 9.55 -7.68
C ARG A 16 2.29 9.21 -9.12
N THR A 17 3.57 9.44 -9.49
CA THR A 17 4.02 9.33 -10.88
C THR A 17 4.82 8.07 -11.17
N ALA A 18 5.22 7.32 -10.15
CA ALA A 18 6.20 6.24 -10.23
C ALA A 18 7.53 6.71 -10.86
N LEU A 19 7.93 7.95 -10.58
CA LEU A 19 9.20 8.53 -11.00
C LEU A 19 10.12 8.74 -9.81
N PHE A 20 11.43 8.59 -10.01
CA PHE A 20 12.43 8.91 -9.01
C PHE A 20 13.63 9.59 -9.64
N ALA A 21 14.09 10.70 -9.06
CA ALA A 21 15.16 11.50 -9.61
C ALA A 21 16.49 11.29 -8.90
N VAL A 22 17.58 11.13 -9.66
CA VAL A 22 18.95 10.92 -9.14
C VAL A 22 20.00 11.73 -9.91
N ASP A 23 21.07 12.12 -9.21
CA ASP A 23 22.21 12.81 -9.83
C ASP A 23 23.19 11.85 -10.51
N SER A 24 23.22 10.60 -10.08
CA SER A 24 24.08 9.57 -10.63
C SER A 24 23.39 8.22 -10.62
N LEU A 25 23.66 7.44 -11.66
CA LEU A 25 23.16 6.05 -11.76
C LEU A 25 24.08 5.09 -11.01
N PRO A 26 23.53 4.09 -10.32
CA PRO A 26 24.31 2.99 -9.77
C PRO A 26 25.06 2.26 -10.90
N ARG A 27 26.35 1.97 -10.68
CA ARG A 27 27.21 1.35 -11.70
C ARG A 27 27.46 -0.13 -11.43
N ASN A 28 27.49 -0.54 -10.17
CA ASN A 28 27.87 -1.88 -9.79
C ASN A 28 27.00 -2.43 -8.64
N PRO A 29 26.06 -3.31 -8.92
CA PRO A 29 25.54 -3.62 -10.25
C PRO A 29 24.73 -2.48 -10.86
N PRO A 30 24.53 -2.39 -12.18
CA PRO A 30 23.62 -1.42 -12.80
C PRO A 30 22.16 -1.73 -12.42
N LEU A 31 21.25 -0.78 -12.64
CA LEU A 31 19.82 -0.99 -12.48
C LEU A 31 19.30 -1.98 -13.51
N ALA A 32 18.51 -2.94 -13.07
CA ALA A 32 17.90 -3.95 -13.93
C ALA A 32 16.38 -3.69 -14.06
N HIS A 33 15.83 -3.90 -15.25
CA HIS A 33 14.38 -3.84 -15.48
C HIS A 33 13.66 -4.81 -14.51
N GLY A 34 12.56 -4.34 -13.90
CA GLY A 34 11.84 -5.09 -12.87
C GLY A 34 12.49 -5.06 -11.47
N GLU A 35 13.64 -4.38 -11.31
CA GLU A 35 14.28 -4.26 -9.99
C GLU A 35 13.40 -3.45 -9.03
N LEU A 36 13.24 -3.97 -7.80
CA LEU A 36 12.49 -3.28 -6.75
C LEU A 36 13.36 -2.21 -6.09
N LEU A 37 12.87 -0.98 -6.06
CA LEU A 37 13.49 0.19 -5.46
C LEU A 37 12.75 0.55 -4.17
N LEU A 38 13.33 0.23 -3.03
CA LEU A 38 12.77 0.51 -1.71
C LEU A 38 12.99 1.98 -1.34
N LEU A 39 11.93 2.73 -1.09
CA LEU A 39 12.02 4.15 -0.73
C LEU A 39 12.18 4.31 0.79
N GLN A 40 13.34 4.80 1.22
CA GLN A 40 13.66 5.10 2.61
C GLN A 40 13.88 6.60 2.79
N LEU A 41 13.21 7.25 3.75
CA LEU A 41 13.44 8.66 4.06
C LEU A 41 14.88 8.92 4.44
N VAL A 42 15.44 10.04 3.96
CA VAL A 42 16.73 10.53 4.43
C VAL A 42 16.69 10.80 5.94
N LYS A 43 17.83 10.61 6.61
CA LYS A 43 17.90 10.68 8.08
C LYS A 43 17.40 12.02 8.64
N SER A 44 17.81 13.14 8.04
CA SER A 44 17.39 14.49 8.45
C SER A 44 15.88 14.72 8.38
N ASP A 45 15.21 14.19 7.35
CA ASP A 45 13.76 14.30 7.23
C ASP A 45 13.04 13.37 8.22
N ALA A 46 13.60 12.18 8.44
CA ALA A 46 13.07 11.23 9.43
C ALA A 46 13.14 11.79 10.85
N GLU A 47 14.25 12.42 11.23
CA GLU A 47 14.43 13.09 12.52
C GLU A 47 13.44 14.25 12.69
N ARG A 48 13.32 15.12 11.69
CA ARG A 48 12.37 16.25 11.69
C ARG A 48 10.92 15.82 11.83
N LEU A 49 10.55 14.66 11.29
CA LEU A 49 9.19 14.12 11.32
C LEU A 49 8.93 13.18 12.51
N GLY A 50 9.92 12.98 13.39
CA GLY A 50 9.82 12.01 14.49
C GLY A 50 9.75 10.55 14.03
N LYS A 51 10.15 10.25 12.79
CA LYS A 51 10.15 8.91 12.17
C LYS A 51 11.55 8.28 12.26
N LEU A 52 12.12 8.21 13.47
CA LEU A 52 13.50 7.78 13.71
C LEU A 52 13.85 6.37 13.19
N ASP A 53 12.87 5.50 13.08
CA ASP A 53 13.05 4.14 12.57
C ASP A 53 13.12 4.03 11.03
N ARG A 54 12.99 5.16 10.31
CA ARG A 54 13.14 5.28 8.86
C ARG A 54 12.47 4.14 8.08
N ARG A 55 11.23 3.81 8.44
CA ARG A 55 10.50 2.69 7.84
C ARG A 55 10.31 2.88 6.35
N ILE A 56 10.47 1.76 5.63
CA ILE A 56 10.10 1.65 4.23
C ILE A 56 8.60 1.35 4.18
N GLU A 57 7.86 2.19 3.49
CA GLU A 57 6.40 2.12 3.35
C GLU A 57 6.00 1.90 1.88
N PHE A 58 6.94 2.14 0.94
CA PHE A 58 6.72 2.03 -0.50
C PHE A 58 7.95 1.48 -1.21
N ALA A 59 7.69 0.80 -2.31
CA ALA A 59 8.69 0.42 -3.30
C ALA A 59 8.23 0.83 -4.71
N LEU A 60 9.17 1.05 -5.62
CA LEU A 60 8.92 1.26 -7.04
C LEU A 60 9.46 0.07 -7.83
N VAL A 61 8.81 -0.30 -8.91
CA VAL A 61 9.31 -1.31 -9.86
C VAL A 61 10.02 -0.59 -10.99
N PHE A 62 11.35 -0.68 -11.05
CA PHE A 62 12.16 0.02 -12.06
C PHE A 62 11.86 -0.51 -13.47
N ASP A 63 11.66 0.40 -14.41
CA ASP A 63 11.48 0.11 -15.83
C ASP A 63 12.66 0.61 -16.66
N SER A 64 12.88 1.90 -16.68
CA SER A 64 13.86 2.55 -17.55
C SER A 64 14.40 3.83 -16.93
N VAL A 65 15.38 4.46 -17.61
CA VAL A 65 15.96 5.72 -17.19
C VAL A 65 15.98 6.73 -18.33
N ARG A 66 15.65 7.99 -18.02
CA ARG A 66 15.83 9.14 -18.92
C ARG A 66 16.84 10.12 -18.38
N ARG A 67 17.51 10.85 -19.27
CA ARG A 67 18.40 11.97 -18.91
C ARG A 67 17.60 13.27 -18.94
N ASP A 68 17.68 14.04 -17.86
CA ASP A 68 17.10 15.38 -17.77
C ASP A 68 18.22 16.43 -17.81
N LEU A 69 18.82 16.60 -19.00
CA LEU A 69 19.98 17.51 -19.18
C LEU A 69 19.61 18.99 -18.96
N THR A 70 18.36 19.35 -19.20
CA THR A 70 17.86 20.74 -19.04
C THR A 70 17.29 21.00 -17.65
N GLY A 71 17.03 19.97 -16.87
CA GLY A 71 16.35 20.05 -15.60
C GLY A 71 14.85 20.38 -15.70
N ASN A 72 14.27 20.32 -16.89
CA ASN A 72 12.85 20.67 -17.09
C ASN A 72 11.91 19.66 -16.45
N GLU A 73 12.17 18.37 -16.59
CA GLU A 73 11.37 17.32 -15.97
C GLU A 73 11.49 17.40 -14.43
N SER A 74 12.70 17.59 -13.93
CA SER A 74 12.93 17.76 -12.48
C SER A 74 12.13 18.94 -11.91
N ARG A 75 12.10 20.08 -12.59
CA ARG A 75 11.33 21.25 -12.16
C ARG A 75 9.82 21.02 -12.24
N ALA A 76 9.38 20.32 -13.27
CA ALA A 76 7.94 20.02 -13.46
C ALA A 76 7.39 19.09 -12.37
N HIS A 77 8.15 18.05 -12.01
CA HIS A 77 7.72 17.07 -11.02
C HIS A 77 8.02 17.50 -9.57
N TRP A 78 9.15 18.18 -9.34
CA TRP A 78 9.55 18.59 -7.98
C TRP A 78 9.87 20.08 -7.90
N PRO A 79 8.90 20.99 -8.16
CA PRO A 79 9.15 22.44 -8.20
C PRO A 79 9.66 23.02 -6.88
N LYS A 80 9.33 22.36 -5.75
CA LYS A 80 9.74 22.80 -4.40
C LYS A 80 11.09 22.24 -3.94
N ALA A 81 11.74 21.41 -4.75
CA ALA A 81 13.00 20.76 -4.33
C ALA A 81 14.22 21.69 -4.34
N GLY A 82 14.13 22.84 -5.01
CA GLY A 82 15.22 23.82 -5.09
C GLY A 82 16.44 23.35 -5.91
N LYS A 83 16.38 22.19 -6.54
CA LYS A 83 17.42 21.61 -7.40
C LYS A 83 16.83 20.79 -8.55
N THR A 84 17.70 20.44 -9.51
CA THR A 84 17.38 19.52 -10.60
C THR A 84 18.29 18.30 -10.54
N TRP A 85 17.90 17.21 -11.17
CA TRP A 85 18.64 15.96 -11.22
C TRP A 85 18.97 15.61 -12.67
N LYS A 86 20.06 14.87 -12.87
CA LYS A 86 20.53 14.47 -14.20
C LYS A 86 19.75 13.31 -14.82
N TYR A 87 19.13 12.50 -13.97
CA TYR A 87 18.44 11.29 -14.40
C TYR A 87 17.09 11.16 -13.71
N ILE A 88 16.09 10.74 -14.48
CA ILE A 88 14.77 10.38 -14.00
C ILE A 88 14.61 8.87 -14.22
N LEU A 89 14.47 8.12 -13.13
CA LEU A 89 14.13 6.72 -13.17
C LEU A 89 12.63 6.61 -13.41
N GLN A 90 12.24 5.90 -14.45
CA GLN A 90 10.87 5.55 -14.76
C GLN A 90 10.57 4.19 -14.16
N CYS A 91 9.45 4.09 -13.46
CA CYS A 91 9.02 2.86 -12.85
C CYS A 91 7.63 2.50 -13.37
N SER A 92 7.40 1.21 -13.57
CA SER A 92 6.13 0.70 -14.08
C SER A 92 5.04 0.70 -13.02
N GLU A 93 5.43 0.63 -11.75
CA GLU A 93 4.48 0.48 -10.64
C GLU A 93 5.03 1.05 -9.34
N THR A 94 4.12 1.56 -8.48
CA THR A 94 4.37 1.85 -7.07
C THR A 94 3.70 0.77 -6.23
N LEU A 95 4.46 0.11 -5.36
CA LEU A 95 3.99 -0.94 -4.48
C LEU A 95 3.93 -0.43 -3.03
N PRO A 96 2.78 -0.50 -2.35
CA PRO A 96 2.74 -0.29 -0.91
C PRO A 96 3.41 -1.46 -0.20
N ALA A 97 4.04 -1.16 0.95
CA ALA A 97 4.65 -2.16 1.81
C ALA A 97 4.02 -2.13 3.21
N ILE A 98 3.98 -3.27 3.88
CA ILE A 98 3.82 -3.27 5.33
C ILE A 98 5.05 -2.54 5.90
N PRO A 99 4.86 -1.48 6.71
CA PRO A 99 5.99 -0.67 7.16
C PRO A 99 7.05 -1.49 7.90
N PHE A 100 8.27 -1.52 7.40
CA PHE A 100 9.40 -2.22 8.01
C PHE A 100 10.66 -1.36 8.02
N SER A 101 11.56 -1.64 8.96
CA SER A 101 12.89 -1.01 9.04
C SER A 101 13.97 -2.03 8.69
N LEU A 102 14.87 -1.68 7.78
CA LEU A 102 16.04 -2.53 7.45
C LEU A 102 16.93 -2.76 8.67
N GLU A 103 17.00 -1.79 9.58
CA GLU A 103 17.81 -1.88 10.82
C GLU A 103 17.29 -2.92 11.81
N ARG A 104 16.00 -3.30 11.69
CA ARG A 104 15.35 -4.27 12.60
C ARG A 104 15.29 -5.69 12.05
N LEU A 105 15.69 -5.87 10.79
CA LEU A 105 15.74 -7.20 10.16
C LEU A 105 17.12 -7.84 10.38
N PRO A 106 17.19 -9.16 10.55
CA PRO A 106 18.46 -9.89 10.72
C PRO A 106 19.19 -10.02 9.36
N LEU A 107 19.56 -8.88 8.78
CA LEU A 107 20.22 -8.82 7.47
C LEU A 107 21.72 -9.11 7.61
N SER A 108 22.33 -9.59 6.53
CA SER A 108 23.75 -9.98 6.52
C SER A 108 24.72 -8.80 6.66
N ARG A 109 24.23 -7.58 6.40
CA ARG A 109 24.98 -6.33 6.57
C ARG A 109 24.05 -5.14 6.83
N ASP A 110 24.63 -4.04 7.30
CA ASP A 110 23.90 -2.78 7.47
C ASP A 110 23.60 -2.12 6.11
N TYR A 111 22.33 -1.87 5.85
CA TYR A 111 21.83 -1.14 4.70
C TYR A 111 21.36 0.29 5.07
N ALA A 112 21.48 0.72 6.32
CA ALA A 112 21.01 2.02 6.79
C ALA A 112 21.99 3.18 6.48
N GLY A 113 23.11 2.90 5.83
CA GLY A 113 24.17 3.86 5.52
C GLY A 113 23.70 5.08 4.72
N GLN A 114 24.58 6.09 4.63
CA GLN A 114 24.28 7.40 4.01
C GLN A 114 24.29 7.41 2.46
N THR A 115 24.63 6.30 1.82
CA THR A 115 24.65 6.23 0.34
C THR A 115 23.25 6.42 -0.25
N ASN A 116 23.13 7.21 -1.31
CA ASN A 116 21.85 7.51 -1.96
C ASN A 116 21.16 6.26 -2.53
N ALA A 117 21.94 5.27 -2.98
CA ALA A 117 21.44 4.01 -3.48
C ALA A 117 22.32 2.86 -3.02
N GLN A 118 21.73 1.78 -2.52
CA GLN A 118 22.47 0.61 -2.04
C GLN A 118 21.80 -0.67 -2.51
N TYR A 119 22.57 -1.53 -3.17
CA TYR A 119 22.12 -2.85 -3.61
C TYR A 119 21.95 -3.78 -2.41
N ILE A 120 20.83 -4.47 -2.35
CA ILE A 120 20.51 -5.45 -1.32
C ILE A 120 20.91 -6.83 -1.83
N ASP A 121 21.67 -7.55 -1.02
CA ASP A 121 22.13 -8.90 -1.34
C ASP A 121 20.92 -9.83 -1.58
N PRO A 122 20.95 -10.72 -2.59
CA PRO A 122 19.84 -11.64 -2.87
C PRO A 122 19.39 -12.48 -1.68
N LYS A 123 20.33 -12.87 -0.80
CA LYS A 123 19.99 -13.63 0.43
C LYS A 123 19.17 -12.81 1.43
N ASP A 124 19.42 -11.51 1.51
CA ASP A 124 18.68 -10.60 2.39
C ASP A 124 17.34 -10.19 1.76
N GLU A 125 17.24 -10.22 0.42
CA GLU A 125 16.00 -9.95 -0.29
C GLU A 125 14.87 -10.90 0.12
N ALA A 126 15.18 -12.18 0.39
CA ALA A 126 14.21 -13.15 0.85
C ALA A 126 13.53 -12.76 2.17
N LEU A 127 14.24 -12.05 3.07
CA LEU A 127 13.72 -11.54 4.34
C LEU A 127 12.86 -10.28 4.17
N ILE A 128 13.05 -9.55 3.08
CA ILE A 128 12.36 -8.29 2.79
C ILE A 128 11.08 -8.53 1.97
N ARG A 129 11.09 -9.48 1.04
CA ARG A 129 9.96 -9.77 0.12
C ARG A 129 8.61 -9.94 0.83
N PRO A 130 8.50 -10.58 2.02
CA PRO A 130 7.24 -10.71 2.73
C PRO A 130 6.56 -9.37 3.08
N TYR A 131 7.31 -8.29 3.20
CA TYR A 131 6.76 -6.97 3.49
C TYR A 131 6.25 -6.23 2.25
N LEU A 132 6.54 -6.74 1.05
CA LEU A 132 6.16 -6.09 -0.21
C LEU A 132 4.91 -6.75 -0.80
N LYS A 133 4.11 -5.97 -1.49
CA LYS A 133 2.93 -6.49 -2.18
C LYS A 133 3.33 -7.57 -3.20
N GLY A 134 2.56 -8.65 -3.22
CA GLY A 134 2.76 -9.79 -4.13
C GLY A 134 3.62 -10.92 -3.56
N GLY A 135 4.31 -10.72 -2.41
CA GLY A 135 5.02 -11.77 -1.67
C GLY A 135 4.29 -12.26 -0.42
N LEU A 136 3.15 -11.63 -0.09
CA LEU A 136 2.40 -11.94 1.13
C LEU A 136 1.17 -12.79 0.80
N VAL A 137 1.13 -13.99 1.33
CA VAL A 137 -0.12 -14.71 1.56
C VAL A 137 -0.77 -14.19 2.85
N ALA A 138 -2.10 -14.26 2.94
CA ALA A 138 -2.87 -13.71 4.07
C ALA A 138 -2.36 -14.15 5.45
N GLU A 139 -1.90 -15.39 5.58
CA GLU A 139 -1.31 -15.94 6.81
C GLU A 139 0.00 -15.24 7.21
N SER A 140 0.82 -14.84 6.23
CA SER A 140 2.07 -14.09 6.49
C SER A 140 1.79 -12.65 6.91
N LEU A 141 0.73 -12.03 6.40
CA LEU A 141 0.27 -10.70 6.85
C LEU A 141 -0.11 -10.71 8.33
N ALA A 142 -0.89 -11.70 8.76
CA ALA A 142 -1.32 -11.84 10.14
C ALA A 142 -0.15 -12.13 11.10
N ALA A 143 0.84 -12.89 10.64
CA ALA A 143 2.02 -13.25 11.45
C ALA A 143 3.04 -12.11 11.60
N LEU A 144 3.17 -11.24 10.56
CA LEU A 144 4.18 -10.18 10.51
C LEU A 144 3.69 -8.82 11.00
N ALA A 145 2.38 -8.58 10.96
CA ALA A 145 1.78 -7.30 11.25
C ALA A 145 0.87 -7.37 12.47
N GLY A 146 1.28 -6.73 13.55
CA GLY A 146 0.29 -6.28 14.54
C GLY A 146 -0.71 -5.31 13.87
N VAL A 147 -1.85 -5.08 14.51
CA VAL A 147 -2.96 -4.24 13.97
C VAL A 147 -2.48 -2.86 13.48
N VAL A 148 -1.62 -2.19 14.25
CA VAL A 148 -1.15 -0.83 13.91
C VAL A 148 -0.30 -0.78 12.62
N PRO A 149 0.70 -1.66 12.41
CA PRO A 149 1.43 -1.72 11.14
C PRO A 149 0.54 -2.05 9.95
N LEU A 150 -0.45 -2.94 10.11
CA LEU A 150 -1.36 -3.33 9.04
C LEU A 150 -2.31 -2.19 8.65
N LEU A 151 -2.90 -1.49 9.62
CA LEU A 151 -3.68 -0.27 9.38
C LEU A 151 -2.89 0.78 8.59
N ARG A 152 -1.61 0.96 8.95
CA ARG A 152 -0.74 1.90 8.25
C ARG A 152 -0.46 1.46 6.82
N ALA A 153 -0.24 0.16 6.57
CA ALA A 153 -0.05 -0.38 5.23
C ALA A 153 -1.30 -0.19 4.35
N ILE A 154 -2.50 -0.40 4.91
CA ILE A 154 -3.78 -0.15 4.23
C ILE A 154 -3.94 1.33 3.89
N LYS A 155 -3.66 2.26 4.81
CA LYS A 155 -3.70 3.71 4.54
C LYS A 155 -2.68 4.11 3.46
N ASN A 156 -1.50 3.52 3.45
CA ASN A 156 -0.50 3.75 2.40
C ASN A 156 -0.98 3.21 1.04
N TYR A 157 -1.66 2.06 1.02
CA TYR A 157 -2.29 1.56 -0.21
C TYR A 157 -3.30 2.56 -0.76
N ASP A 158 -4.15 3.15 0.08
CA ASP A 158 -5.13 4.15 -0.34
C ASP A 158 -4.46 5.40 -0.95
N ILE A 159 -3.34 5.84 -0.38
CA ILE A 159 -2.54 6.94 -0.95
C ILE A 159 -2.04 6.58 -2.36
N VAL A 160 -1.47 5.38 -2.54
CA VAL A 160 -0.99 4.91 -3.85
C VAL A 160 -2.15 4.80 -4.84
N ALA A 161 -3.29 4.24 -4.44
CA ALA A 161 -4.46 4.08 -5.31
C ALA A 161 -4.99 5.43 -5.82
N ARG A 162 -5.02 6.46 -4.96
CA ARG A 162 -5.43 7.83 -5.34
C ARG A 162 -4.42 8.53 -6.24
N LEU A 163 -3.13 8.38 -5.95
CA LEU A 163 -2.04 9.07 -6.68
C LEU A 163 -1.63 8.36 -7.97
N SER A 164 -1.93 7.08 -8.12
CA SER A 164 -1.57 6.26 -9.29
C SER A 164 -2.76 5.45 -9.83
N PRO A 165 -3.76 6.10 -10.44
CA PRO A 165 -5.01 5.44 -10.87
C PRO A 165 -4.81 4.33 -11.91
N ARG A 166 -3.70 4.34 -12.68
CA ARG A 166 -3.38 3.30 -13.69
C ARG A 166 -3.39 1.88 -13.11
N ARG A 167 -2.99 1.71 -11.87
CA ARG A 167 -2.98 0.43 -11.19
C ARG A 167 -4.39 -0.14 -10.97
N VAL A 168 -5.35 0.71 -10.71
CA VAL A 168 -6.75 0.33 -10.46
C VAL A 168 -7.45 -0.06 -11.76
N ILE A 169 -7.07 0.56 -12.90
CA ILE A 169 -7.61 0.25 -14.23
C ILE A 169 -7.23 -1.19 -14.64
N ALA A 170 -5.99 -1.63 -14.44
CA ALA A 170 -5.55 -2.98 -14.78
C ALA A 170 -6.34 -4.07 -14.01
N VAL A 171 -6.74 -3.80 -12.77
CA VAL A 171 -7.61 -4.69 -11.98
C VAL A 171 -9.05 -4.70 -12.52
N ARG A 172 -9.54 -3.58 -13.09
CA ARG A 172 -10.89 -3.47 -13.67
C ARG A 172 -11.08 -4.24 -14.96
N GLU A 173 -10.06 -4.30 -15.83
CA GLU A 173 -10.15 -5.03 -17.11
C GLU A 173 -10.34 -6.53 -16.92
N HIS A 174 -9.84 -7.10 -15.81
CA HIS A 174 -9.95 -8.53 -15.51
C HIS A 174 -11.17 -8.88 -14.66
N SER A 175 -11.76 -7.94 -13.93
CA SER A 175 -12.92 -8.22 -13.08
C SER A 175 -13.74 -6.96 -12.81
N ARG A 176 -14.79 -6.78 -13.58
CA ARG A 176 -15.64 -5.58 -13.54
C ARG A 176 -16.22 -5.16 -12.17
N ARG A 177 -15.91 -5.87 -11.07
CA ARG A 177 -16.45 -5.61 -9.71
C ARG A 177 -15.60 -6.10 -8.54
N ALA A 178 -14.32 -6.41 -8.70
CA ALA A 178 -13.50 -6.88 -7.59
C ALA A 178 -12.54 -5.80 -7.10
N ALA A 179 -12.41 -5.66 -5.79
CA ALA A 179 -11.33 -4.88 -5.18
C ALA A 179 -9.98 -5.60 -5.37
N ASP A 180 -8.88 -4.85 -5.25
CA ASP A 180 -7.52 -5.43 -5.32
C ASP A 180 -7.38 -6.58 -4.30
N PRO A 181 -6.91 -7.77 -4.72
CA PRO A 181 -6.75 -8.92 -3.84
C PRO A 181 -5.93 -8.63 -2.59
N TRP A 182 -4.83 -7.85 -2.72
CA TRP A 182 -4.01 -7.48 -1.57
C TRP A 182 -4.81 -6.65 -0.56
N LEU A 183 -5.57 -5.66 -1.03
CA LEU A 183 -6.38 -4.81 -0.15
C LEU A 183 -7.47 -5.61 0.56
N THR A 184 -8.12 -6.52 -0.15
CA THR A 184 -9.16 -7.39 0.44
C THR A 184 -8.57 -8.33 1.49
N ASP A 185 -7.42 -8.93 1.23
CA ASP A 185 -6.76 -9.84 2.17
C ASP A 185 -6.19 -9.09 3.39
N ALA A 186 -5.66 -7.88 3.18
CA ALA A 186 -5.21 -7.02 4.27
C ALA A 186 -6.38 -6.61 5.19
N LEU A 187 -7.54 -6.24 4.62
CA LEU A 187 -8.73 -5.92 5.42
C LEU A 187 -9.28 -7.14 6.17
N LYS A 188 -9.37 -8.31 5.52
CA LYS A 188 -9.78 -9.56 6.20
C LYS A 188 -8.86 -9.89 7.37
N SER A 189 -7.54 -9.75 7.16
CA SER A 189 -6.54 -9.99 8.21
C SER A 189 -6.63 -8.98 9.34
N LEU A 190 -6.91 -7.69 9.03
CA LEU A 190 -7.10 -6.63 10.03
C LEU A 190 -8.22 -6.97 11.01
N TYR A 191 -9.32 -7.54 10.51
CA TYR A 191 -10.49 -7.91 11.31
C TYR A 191 -10.48 -9.38 11.73
N ASP A 192 -9.34 -10.07 11.58
CA ASP A 192 -9.22 -11.48 11.94
C ASP A 192 -10.33 -12.33 11.29
N HIS A 193 -10.66 -12.03 10.02
CA HIS A 193 -11.73 -12.66 9.25
C HIS A 193 -13.13 -12.59 9.89
N LYS A 194 -13.35 -11.67 10.84
CA LYS A 194 -14.67 -11.45 11.46
C LYS A 194 -15.50 -10.46 10.65
N CYS A 195 -16.81 -10.69 10.65
CA CYS A 195 -17.76 -9.77 10.03
C CYS A 195 -17.81 -8.44 10.80
N GLN A 196 -17.65 -7.31 10.11
CA GLN A 196 -17.71 -6.00 10.76
C GLN A 196 -19.11 -5.63 11.28
N VAL A 197 -20.17 -6.25 10.75
CA VAL A 197 -21.55 -6.01 11.18
C VAL A 197 -21.89 -6.83 12.42
N CYS A 198 -21.68 -8.17 12.38
CA CYS A 198 -22.14 -9.09 13.44
C CYS A 198 -21.01 -9.80 14.19
N THR A 199 -19.76 -9.51 13.90
CA THR A 199 -18.55 -10.15 14.49
C THR A 199 -18.46 -11.66 14.29
N ASN A 200 -19.30 -12.27 13.45
CA ASN A 200 -19.31 -13.71 13.22
C ASN A 200 -17.94 -14.19 12.71
N ASP A 201 -17.46 -15.29 13.33
CA ASP A 201 -16.25 -16.01 13.00
C ASP A 201 -16.61 -17.45 12.63
N PHE A 202 -16.15 -17.93 11.49
CA PHE A 202 -16.45 -19.28 11.03
C PHE A 202 -15.50 -20.36 11.57
N ARG A 203 -14.34 -19.97 12.13
CA ARG A 203 -13.34 -20.91 12.65
C ARG A 203 -13.87 -21.83 13.75
N PRO A 204 -14.59 -21.33 14.78
CA PRO A 204 -15.05 -22.21 15.87
C PRO A 204 -15.99 -23.32 15.38
N ARG A 205 -16.76 -23.04 14.32
CA ARG A 205 -17.75 -24.00 13.81
C ARG A 205 -17.23 -24.86 12.66
N TYR A 206 -16.43 -24.28 11.75
CA TYR A 206 -16.05 -24.92 10.49
C TYR A 206 -14.54 -25.15 10.34
N GLY A 207 -13.72 -24.69 11.29
CA GLY A 207 -12.26 -24.81 11.25
C GLY A 207 -11.58 -23.93 10.20
N VAL A 208 -12.31 -23.01 9.54
CA VAL A 208 -11.78 -22.16 8.48
C VAL A 208 -12.00 -20.67 8.79
N ALA A 209 -10.98 -19.86 8.55
CA ALA A 209 -11.09 -18.41 8.56
C ALA A 209 -11.70 -17.95 7.23
N TYR A 210 -12.96 -17.52 7.24
CA TYR A 210 -13.65 -17.08 6.04
C TYR A 210 -14.42 -15.78 6.26
N ALA A 211 -14.16 -14.82 5.40
CA ALA A 211 -14.94 -13.60 5.26
C ALA A 211 -14.89 -13.12 3.80
N ASP A 212 -15.89 -12.35 3.41
CA ASP A 212 -15.91 -11.66 2.12
C ASP A 212 -15.67 -10.16 2.31
N THR A 213 -15.39 -9.47 1.20
CA THR A 213 -15.36 -8.00 1.16
C THR A 213 -16.48 -7.49 0.25
N ARG A 214 -17.02 -6.31 0.60
CA ARG A 214 -18.05 -5.63 -0.17
C ARG A 214 -17.74 -4.14 -0.23
N PHE A 215 -18.05 -3.49 -1.36
CA PHE A 215 -18.06 -2.04 -1.43
C PHE A 215 -19.23 -1.47 -0.63
N LEU A 216 -18.97 -0.41 0.13
CA LEU A 216 -20.00 0.37 0.84
C LEU A 216 -20.89 1.12 -0.17
N ALA A 217 -20.25 1.75 -1.16
CA ALA A 217 -20.92 2.31 -2.33
C ALA A 217 -20.32 1.72 -3.61
N PRO A 218 -21.13 1.49 -4.67
CA PRO A 218 -20.61 1.01 -5.94
C PRO A 218 -19.50 1.94 -6.47
N PRO A 219 -18.30 1.43 -6.80
CA PRO A 219 -17.24 2.26 -7.31
C PRO A 219 -17.60 2.82 -8.69
N SER A 220 -17.61 4.13 -8.85
CA SER A 220 -17.86 4.85 -10.09
C SER A 220 -16.54 5.18 -10.82
N SER A 221 -15.46 5.33 -10.06
CA SER A 221 -14.12 5.65 -10.55
C SER A 221 -13.05 4.72 -9.93
N PRO A 222 -11.84 4.67 -10.50
CA PRO A 222 -10.71 3.97 -9.89
C PRO A 222 -10.36 4.47 -8.49
N GLU A 223 -10.60 5.75 -8.21
CA GLU A 223 -10.33 6.39 -6.94
C GLU A 223 -11.25 5.92 -5.82
N ASP A 224 -12.40 5.32 -6.17
CA ASP A 224 -13.35 4.74 -5.21
C ASP A 224 -12.91 3.35 -4.71
N VAL A 225 -11.89 2.72 -5.35
CA VAL A 225 -11.36 1.42 -4.94
C VAL A 225 -10.29 1.61 -3.88
N VAL A 226 -10.73 2.05 -2.71
CA VAL A 226 -9.91 2.34 -1.53
C VAL A 226 -10.49 1.62 -0.31
N SER A 227 -9.69 1.49 0.75
CA SER A 227 -10.13 0.79 1.97
C SER A 227 -11.38 1.43 2.58
N LYS A 228 -11.48 2.75 2.58
CA LYS A 228 -12.63 3.50 3.10
C LYS A 228 -13.96 3.21 2.38
N ASN A 229 -13.93 2.57 1.22
CA ASN A 229 -15.11 2.12 0.50
C ASN A 229 -15.31 0.59 0.54
N LEU A 230 -14.63 -0.10 1.44
CA LEU A 230 -14.72 -1.55 1.60
C LEU A 230 -15.10 -1.93 3.02
N VAL A 231 -15.86 -3.00 3.16
CA VAL A 231 -16.22 -3.61 4.44
C VAL A 231 -16.02 -5.12 4.37
N VAL A 232 -15.54 -5.70 5.47
CA VAL A 232 -15.42 -7.16 5.64
C VAL A 232 -16.71 -7.69 6.23
N VAL A 233 -17.35 -8.63 5.54
CA VAL A 233 -18.66 -9.18 5.91
C VAL A 233 -18.68 -10.70 5.84
N CYS A 234 -19.56 -11.33 6.63
CA CYS A 234 -19.84 -12.74 6.45
C CYS A 234 -20.71 -12.97 5.19
N PRO A 235 -20.78 -14.20 4.66
CA PRO A 235 -21.59 -14.52 3.48
C PRO A 235 -23.05 -14.08 3.61
N ASN A 236 -23.63 -14.21 4.81
CA ASN A 236 -25.02 -13.81 5.07
C ASN A 236 -25.20 -12.30 4.91
N HIS A 237 -24.33 -11.47 5.56
CA HIS A 237 -24.41 -10.03 5.42
C HIS A 237 -24.07 -9.57 3.99
N ARG A 238 -23.11 -10.23 3.32
CA ARG A 238 -22.85 -9.96 1.91
C ARG A 238 -24.09 -10.13 1.04
N ALA A 239 -24.82 -11.24 1.24
CA ALA A 239 -26.01 -11.55 0.48
C ALA A 239 -27.19 -10.62 0.83
N ILE A 240 -27.49 -10.44 2.13
CA ILE A 240 -28.68 -9.69 2.56
C ILE A 240 -28.58 -8.20 2.29
N ILE A 241 -27.42 -7.56 2.51
CA ILE A 241 -27.18 -6.17 2.18
C ILE A 241 -27.50 -5.88 0.71
N GLY A 242 -27.10 -6.80 -0.20
CA GLY A 242 -27.39 -6.68 -1.63
C GLY A 242 -28.83 -6.98 -1.99
N ALA A 243 -29.38 -8.08 -1.48
CA ALA A 243 -30.73 -8.56 -1.81
C ALA A 243 -31.82 -7.64 -1.24
N ALA A 244 -31.59 -7.08 -0.05
CA ALA A 244 -32.54 -6.17 0.59
C ALA A 244 -32.35 -4.69 0.19
N GLY A 245 -31.40 -4.36 -0.67
CA GLY A 245 -31.16 -2.99 -1.13
C GLY A 245 -30.75 -2.04 -0.02
N ALA A 246 -29.96 -2.51 0.94
CA ALA A 246 -29.48 -1.66 2.04
C ALA A 246 -28.46 -0.63 1.51
N GLU A 247 -28.57 0.61 1.98
CA GLU A 247 -27.65 1.70 1.71
C GLU A 247 -26.74 1.96 2.91
N PHE A 248 -25.51 2.36 2.66
CA PHE A 248 -24.57 2.68 3.73
C PHE A 248 -24.64 4.16 4.11
N ASP A 249 -24.97 4.43 5.36
CA ASP A 249 -24.91 5.77 5.96
C ASP A 249 -23.53 5.97 6.63
N ALA A 250 -22.72 6.81 6.00
CA ALA A 250 -21.36 7.11 6.49
C ALA A 250 -21.37 7.90 7.81
N SER A 251 -22.45 8.65 8.10
CA SER A 251 -22.53 9.46 9.32
C SER A 251 -22.75 8.60 10.57
N SER A 252 -23.54 7.54 10.45
CA SER A 252 -23.81 6.59 11.53
C SER A 252 -22.94 5.33 11.46
N LEU A 253 -22.17 5.15 10.38
CA LEU A 253 -21.43 3.92 10.05
C LEU A 253 -22.33 2.68 10.10
N ALA A 254 -23.48 2.74 9.43
CA ALA A 254 -24.50 1.71 9.46
C ALA A 254 -25.07 1.40 8.08
N PHE A 255 -25.52 0.17 7.88
CA PHE A 255 -26.39 -0.18 6.76
C PHE A 255 -27.84 0.09 7.13
N VAL A 256 -28.52 0.91 6.33
CA VAL A 256 -29.92 1.25 6.49
C VAL A 256 -30.74 0.52 5.43
N TYR A 257 -31.70 -0.26 5.86
CA TYR A 257 -32.55 -1.05 5.01
C TYR A 257 -33.87 -0.32 4.69
N PRO A 258 -34.50 -0.59 3.52
CA PRO A 258 -35.77 0.06 3.14
C PRO A 258 -36.92 -0.12 4.13
N ASN A 259 -36.88 -1.17 4.96
CA ASN A 259 -37.87 -1.44 6.01
C ASN A 259 -37.62 -0.67 7.33
N GLY A 260 -36.63 0.22 7.36
CA GLY A 260 -36.25 1.01 8.53
C GLY A 260 -35.27 0.32 9.50
N LEU A 261 -34.88 -0.94 9.25
CA LEU A 261 -33.83 -1.58 10.02
C LEU A 261 -32.49 -0.88 9.78
N SER A 262 -31.68 -0.72 10.84
CA SER A 262 -30.34 -0.18 10.74
C SER A 262 -29.36 -1.09 11.48
N GLU A 263 -28.29 -1.49 10.80
CA GLU A 263 -27.23 -2.34 11.34
C GLU A 263 -25.90 -1.58 11.34
N LYS A 264 -25.43 -1.21 12.54
CA LYS A 264 -24.15 -0.49 12.72
C LYS A 264 -22.95 -1.43 12.55
N LEU A 265 -21.85 -0.90 12.01
CA LEU A 265 -20.58 -1.59 12.04
C LEU A 265 -20.05 -1.66 13.48
N LEU A 266 -19.82 -2.86 13.98
CA LEU A 266 -19.25 -3.11 15.31
C LEU A 266 -17.71 -3.01 15.28
N LEU A 267 -17.09 -3.40 14.15
CA LEU A 267 -15.64 -3.29 13.89
C LEU A 267 -15.43 -2.25 12.78
N ARG A 268 -14.63 -1.21 13.01
CA ARG A 268 -14.57 -0.05 12.10
C ARG A 268 -13.22 0.67 12.06
N ASP A 269 -12.14 0.06 12.55
CA ASP A 269 -10.85 0.72 12.76
C ASP A 269 -10.28 1.43 11.52
N HIS A 270 -10.43 0.84 10.32
CA HIS A 270 -9.93 1.44 9.09
C HIS A 270 -10.82 2.54 8.52
N LEU A 271 -12.06 2.68 9.02
CA LEU A 271 -13.04 3.72 8.62
C LEU A 271 -12.94 4.96 9.51
N LEU A 272 -12.29 4.85 10.66
CA LEU A 272 -12.05 5.97 11.56
C LEU A 272 -10.80 6.75 11.09
N ASP A 273 -10.89 8.05 11.06
CA ASP A 273 -9.78 8.96 10.69
C ASP A 273 -8.67 9.01 11.74
#